data_3d3b3f83c0efbefc899f1ab407071049
#
_entry.id   3d3b3f83c0efbefc899f1ab407071049
#
_cell.length_a   1.000
_cell.length_b   1.000
_cell.length_c   1.000
_cell.angle_alpha   90.00
_cell.angle_beta   90.00
_cell.angle_gamma   90.00
#
_symmetry.space_group_name_H-M   'P 1'
#
loop_
_entity.id
_entity.type
_entity.pdbx_description
1 polymer ?
#
loop_
_entity_poly.entity_id
_entity_poly.type
_entity_poly.pdbx_seq_one_letter_code
_entity_poly.pdbx_strand_id
1 'polypeptide(L)'
;MFNPQIFRANLRAARRKSRLSQKDLAEKLYISTQAVSKWERGIAVPGLEHICCLSKILHVSVDALLGTGNDREPSLIAVDGGGTKTEFVLISLSGDLIKRLVLPGSNPNTCTVKGTVEILCNGIDTLLQEDNQILGIFVGGAGFYSGGNGAAIEQLLRKHYSGIPVQCESDIMNVFAFAADPNNAISVISGTGSVVYATHKGELLRCGGGGWRLELLGSGYDLGRSAILATMEDRDGTGPKTMLAELVEQKLGGSVWDSIQKIYGENTSYIASFAPLVIQAWQAGDALATKIVTENCNRLAQLIRTAAEKSPDAREVILGGSLLTQCAPFRELLTGQLSKKLRPYILEQPQIWGACLRCAALANVPAPNVENFMKQYIQEV
;
A
#
# COMPACT_ATOMS: atom_id res chain seq x y z
N MET A 1 5.88 -31.91 24.57
CA MET A 1 6.49 -33.24 24.90
C MET A 1 6.82 -33.92 23.58
N PHE A 2 8.04 -34.44 23.38
CA PHE A 2 8.45 -35.12 22.14
C PHE A 2 7.50 -36.30 21.80
N ASN A 3 7.02 -36.33 20.54
CA ASN A 3 6.14 -37.40 20.05
C ASN A 3 6.84 -38.21 18.93
N PRO A 4 7.28 -39.46 19.18
CA PRO A 4 7.95 -40.28 18.20
C PRO A 4 7.15 -40.59 16.93
N GLN A 5 5.80 -40.54 17.02
CA GLN A 5 4.92 -40.79 15.87
C GLN A 5 4.93 -39.60 14.90
N ILE A 6 4.99 -38.38 15.43
CA ILE A 6 5.12 -37.15 14.64
C ILE A 6 6.49 -37.10 14.01
N PHE A 7 7.56 -37.34 14.77
CA PHE A 7 8.91 -37.35 14.26
C PHE A 7 9.09 -38.32 13.04
N ARG A 8 8.60 -39.55 13.14
CA ARG A 8 8.69 -40.52 12.03
C ARG A 8 7.98 -40.04 10.77
N ALA A 9 6.81 -39.43 10.91
CA ALA A 9 6.04 -38.91 9.79
C ALA A 9 6.80 -37.76 9.10
N ASN A 10 7.30 -36.80 9.90
CA ASN A 10 8.06 -35.65 9.43
C ASN A 10 9.38 -36.05 8.76
N LEU A 11 10.15 -36.98 9.36
CA LEU A 11 11.36 -37.51 8.77
C LEU A 11 11.12 -38.13 7.39
N ARG A 12 10.07 -38.98 7.30
CA ARG A 12 9.72 -39.63 6.04
C ARG A 12 9.25 -38.63 4.98
N ALA A 13 8.47 -37.61 5.37
CA ALA A 13 8.00 -36.57 4.48
C ALA A 13 9.18 -35.72 3.96
N ALA A 14 10.06 -35.25 4.85
CA ALA A 14 11.24 -34.44 4.51
C ALA A 14 12.19 -35.19 3.57
N ARG A 15 12.48 -36.46 3.87
CA ARG A 15 13.32 -37.28 2.98
C ARG A 15 12.74 -37.44 1.58
N ARG A 16 11.41 -37.72 1.48
CA ARG A 16 10.75 -37.84 0.18
C ARG A 16 10.75 -36.53 -0.59
N LYS A 17 10.51 -35.40 0.09
CA LYS A 17 10.59 -34.06 -0.50
C LYS A 17 11.98 -33.77 -1.06
N SER A 18 13.02 -34.21 -0.35
CA SER A 18 14.43 -34.12 -0.80
C SER A 18 14.82 -35.19 -1.86
N ARG A 19 13.85 -36.02 -2.31
CA ARG A 19 14.04 -37.08 -3.30
C ARG A 19 15.13 -38.10 -2.93
N LEU A 20 15.39 -38.33 -1.65
CA LEU A 20 16.36 -39.29 -1.15
C LEU A 20 15.71 -40.64 -0.84
N SER A 21 16.37 -41.74 -1.17
CA SER A 21 16.04 -43.07 -0.65
C SER A 21 16.48 -43.21 0.81
N GLN A 22 16.02 -44.23 1.52
CA GLN A 22 16.51 -44.53 2.88
C GLN A 22 18.00 -44.87 2.85
N LYS A 23 18.49 -45.49 1.76
CA LYS A 23 19.89 -45.80 1.54
C LYS A 23 20.72 -44.51 1.37
N ASP A 24 20.30 -43.60 0.50
CA ASP A 24 20.99 -42.33 0.27
C ASP A 24 21.12 -41.50 1.55
N LEU A 25 20.02 -41.45 2.35
CA LEU A 25 20.03 -40.75 3.62
C LEU A 25 21.00 -41.41 4.63
N ALA A 26 21.01 -42.73 4.68
CA ALA A 26 21.91 -43.50 5.55
C ALA A 26 23.40 -43.28 5.20
N GLU A 27 23.73 -43.28 3.90
CA GLU A 27 25.07 -42.98 3.41
C GLU A 27 25.51 -41.55 3.80
N LYS A 28 24.64 -40.55 3.64
CA LYS A 28 24.93 -39.16 4.04
C LYS A 28 25.11 -38.98 5.55
N LEU A 29 24.51 -39.84 6.36
CA LEU A 29 24.62 -39.83 7.81
C LEU A 29 25.71 -40.77 8.35
N TYR A 30 26.38 -41.54 7.47
CA TYR A 30 27.38 -42.57 7.82
C TYR A 30 26.84 -43.64 8.79
N ILE A 31 25.58 -44.07 8.57
CA ILE A 31 24.90 -45.10 9.37
C ILE A 31 24.30 -46.19 8.47
N SER A 32 23.77 -47.25 9.09
CA SER A 32 23.08 -48.31 8.35
C SER A 32 21.69 -47.89 7.85
N THR A 33 21.29 -48.37 6.68
CA THR A 33 19.96 -48.21 6.13
C THR A 33 18.88 -48.72 7.12
N GLN A 34 19.22 -49.74 7.90
CA GLN A 34 18.33 -50.29 8.92
C GLN A 34 18.05 -49.29 10.05
N ALA A 35 19.01 -48.41 10.40
CA ALA A 35 18.80 -47.37 11.41
C ALA A 35 17.79 -46.35 10.92
N VAL A 36 17.91 -45.84 9.69
CA VAL A 36 16.93 -44.93 9.07
C VAL A 36 15.56 -45.58 9.00
N SER A 37 15.49 -46.87 8.60
CA SER A 37 14.24 -47.63 8.56
C SER A 37 13.58 -47.76 9.92
N LYS A 38 14.37 -48.01 11.00
CA LYS A 38 13.83 -48.05 12.38
C LYS A 38 13.26 -46.70 12.82
N TRP A 39 13.95 -45.62 12.46
CA TRP A 39 13.47 -44.25 12.76
C TRP A 39 12.14 -43.94 12.04
N GLU A 40 12.03 -44.24 10.75
CA GLU A 40 10.82 -44.02 9.95
C GLU A 40 9.65 -44.95 10.32
N ARG A 41 9.91 -46.06 11.00
CA ARG A 41 8.88 -46.93 11.57
C ARG A 41 8.51 -46.57 13.01
N GLY A 42 9.27 -45.66 13.62
CA GLY A 42 9.05 -45.26 15.01
C GLY A 42 9.50 -46.30 16.05
N ILE A 43 10.37 -47.26 15.65
CA ILE A 43 10.94 -48.32 16.53
C ILE A 43 12.10 -47.77 17.35
N ALA A 44 12.78 -46.75 16.83
CA ALA A 44 13.90 -46.10 17.48
C ALA A 44 13.83 -44.58 17.15
N VAL A 45 14.53 -43.78 17.97
CA VAL A 45 14.69 -42.35 17.78
C VAL A 45 16.20 -42.08 17.59
N PRO A 46 16.59 -41.21 16.66
CA PRO A 46 17.98 -40.80 16.52
C PRO A 46 18.46 -40.00 17.73
N GLY A 47 19.75 -40.09 18.04
CA GLY A 47 20.37 -39.17 19.00
C GLY A 47 20.41 -37.73 18.48
N LEU A 48 20.67 -36.78 19.37
CA LEU A 48 20.66 -35.33 19.08
C LEU A 48 21.60 -34.97 17.91
N GLU A 49 22.78 -35.57 17.82
CA GLU A 49 23.72 -35.35 16.73
C GLU A 49 23.12 -35.71 15.36
N HIS A 50 22.44 -36.85 15.28
CA HIS A 50 21.79 -37.29 14.04
C HIS A 50 20.59 -36.40 13.69
N ILE A 51 19.86 -35.87 14.68
CA ILE A 51 18.76 -34.91 14.45
C ILE A 51 19.32 -33.63 13.83
N CYS A 52 20.42 -33.10 14.35
CA CYS A 52 21.09 -31.92 13.78
C CYS A 52 21.63 -32.19 12.35
N CYS A 53 22.17 -33.39 12.08
CA CYS A 53 22.60 -33.74 10.75
C CYS A 53 21.44 -33.93 9.78
N LEU A 54 20.32 -34.53 10.22
CA LEU A 54 19.08 -34.66 9.44
C LEU A 54 18.54 -33.33 9.04
N SER A 55 18.49 -32.38 9.95
CA SER A 55 18.06 -30.98 9.69
C SER A 55 18.86 -30.35 8.54
N LYS A 56 20.18 -30.48 8.57
CA LYS A 56 21.07 -29.93 7.53
C LYS A 56 20.92 -30.65 6.18
N ILE A 57 20.86 -32.00 6.18
CA ILE A 57 20.77 -32.80 4.96
C ILE A 57 19.41 -32.64 4.26
N LEU A 58 18.35 -32.53 5.06
CA LEU A 58 16.98 -32.46 4.55
C LEU A 58 16.49 -31.02 4.37
N HIS A 59 17.29 -30.04 4.76
CA HIS A 59 16.95 -28.61 4.73
C HIS A 59 15.64 -28.27 5.46
N VAL A 60 15.45 -28.87 6.65
CA VAL A 60 14.29 -28.62 7.53
C VAL A 60 14.78 -28.29 8.94
N SER A 61 14.05 -27.50 9.69
CA SER A 61 14.44 -27.18 11.08
C SER A 61 14.37 -28.41 11.98
N VAL A 62 15.15 -28.41 13.05
CA VAL A 62 15.08 -29.47 14.09
C VAL A 62 13.65 -29.56 14.68
N ASP A 63 13.03 -28.40 14.91
CA ASP A 63 11.69 -28.32 15.43
C ASP A 63 10.65 -28.94 14.48
N ALA A 64 10.77 -28.68 13.18
CA ALA A 64 9.92 -29.31 12.17
C ALA A 64 10.09 -30.85 12.15
N LEU A 65 11.34 -31.35 12.31
CA LEU A 65 11.58 -32.78 12.42
C LEU A 65 10.96 -33.39 13.67
N LEU A 66 11.13 -32.72 14.81
CA LEU A 66 10.63 -33.20 16.11
C LEU A 66 9.12 -33.03 16.28
N GLY A 67 8.46 -32.22 15.43
CA GLY A 67 7.09 -31.82 15.62
C GLY A 67 6.89 -30.99 16.90
N THR A 68 7.95 -30.33 17.35
CA THR A 68 7.95 -29.43 18.52
C THR A 68 7.92 -27.98 18.07
N GLY A 69 8.22 -27.72 16.81
CA GLY A 69 7.97 -26.43 16.18
C GLY A 69 6.46 -26.19 16.12
N ASN A 70 6.05 -25.02 16.46
CA ASN A 70 4.77 -24.53 15.98
C ASN A 70 4.86 -24.59 14.46
N ASP A 71 4.08 -25.48 13.82
CA ASP A 71 3.89 -25.51 12.35
C ASP A 71 3.09 -24.27 11.92
N ARG A 72 3.41 -23.14 12.54
CA ARG A 72 2.81 -21.87 12.22
C ARG A 72 3.37 -21.41 10.90
N GLU A 73 2.49 -21.19 9.96
CA GLU A 73 2.88 -20.67 8.64
C GLU A 73 3.54 -19.30 8.81
N PRO A 74 4.78 -19.11 8.27
CA PRO A 74 5.44 -17.82 8.31
C PRO A 74 4.58 -16.78 7.56
N SER A 75 4.23 -15.70 8.25
CA SER A 75 3.27 -14.74 7.76
C SER A 75 3.68 -13.31 8.10
N LEU A 76 3.11 -12.36 7.37
CA LEU A 76 3.35 -10.94 7.49
C LEU A 76 2.04 -10.22 7.83
N ILE A 77 2.10 -9.22 8.72
CA ILE A 77 1.00 -8.30 8.97
C ILE A 77 1.32 -6.96 8.32
N ALA A 78 0.47 -6.53 7.40
CA ALA A 78 0.58 -5.24 6.75
C ALA A 78 -0.66 -4.39 7.01
N VAL A 79 -0.44 -3.08 7.20
CA VAL A 79 -1.51 -2.12 7.53
C VAL A 79 -1.42 -0.91 6.62
N ASP A 80 -2.56 -0.50 6.05
CA ASP A 80 -2.75 0.75 5.32
C ASP A 80 -3.74 1.63 6.10
N GLY A 81 -3.20 2.58 6.86
CA GLY A 81 -3.93 3.45 7.77
C GLY A 81 -4.33 4.77 7.14
N GLY A 82 -5.59 4.92 6.77
CA GLY A 82 -6.15 6.16 6.20
C GLY A 82 -6.86 7.05 7.23
N GLY A 83 -7.36 8.19 6.74
CA GLY A 83 -8.19 9.09 7.55
C GLY A 83 -9.62 8.60 7.79
N THR A 84 -10.15 7.78 6.90
CA THR A 84 -11.54 7.28 6.93
C THR A 84 -11.62 5.83 7.36
N LYS A 85 -10.68 5.00 6.88
CA LYS A 85 -10.58 3.58 7.18
C LYS A 85 -9.13 3.17 7.39
N THR A 86 -8.91 2.09 8.11
CA THR A 86 -7.62 1.41 8.27
C THR A 86 -7.78 -0.04 7.84
N GLU A 87 -7.01 -0.47 6.89
CA GLU A 87 -7.03 -1.82 6.34
C GLU A 87 -5.86 -2.63 6.87
N PHE A 88 -6.14 -3.85 7.28
CA PHE A 88 -5.18 -4.80 7.84
C PHE A 88 -5.25 -6.09 7.03
N VAL A 89 -4.10 -6.66 6.73
CA VAL A 89 -4.00 -7.98 6.11
C VAL A 89 -2.97 -8.84 6.80
N LEU A 90 -3.29 -10.12 6.94
CA LEU A 90 -2.37 -11.21 7.28
C LEU A 90 -2.15 -12.01 6.01
N ILE A 91 -0.91 -12.10 5.56
CA ILE A 91 -0.54 -12.83 4.35
C ILE A 91 0.57 -13.86 4.62
N SER A 92 0.54 -14.98 3.89
CA SER A 92 1.64 -15.95 3.87
C SER A 92 2.82 -15.42 3.04
N LEU A 93 3.98 -16.07 3.14
CA LEU A 93 5.13 -15.74 2.28
C LEU A 93 4.90 -16.12 0.80
N SER A 94 3.96 -17.02 0.52
CA SER A 94 3.50 -17.31 -0.85
C SER A 94 2.58 -16.25 -1.44
N GLY A 95 2.10 -15.31 -0.61
CA GLY A 95 1.19 -14.23 -1.00
C GLY A 95 -0.29 -14.57 -0.82
N ASP A 96 -0.62 -15.69 -0.16
CA ASP A 96 -2.01 -16.03 0.12
C ASP A 96 -2.57 -15.11 1.21
N LEU A 97 -3.75 -14.52 0.95
CA LEU A 97 -4.46 -13.68 1.90
C LEU A 97 -5.14 -14.57 2.95
N ILE A 98 -4.56 -14.64 4.16
CA ILE A 98 -5.08 -15.48 5.24
C ILE A 98 -6.27 -14.80 5.92
N LYS A 99 -6.15 -13.49 6.16
CA LYS A 99 -7.23 -12.71 6.79
C LYS A 99 -7.13 -11.24 6.43
N ARG A 100 -8.27 -10.61 6.25
CA ARG A 100 -8.43 -9.18 6.02
C ARG A 100 -9.36 -8.58 7.07
N LEU A 101 -9.08 -7.36 7.50
CA LEU A 101 -9.90 -6.61 8.43
C LEU A 101 -9.88 -5.13 8.04
N VAL A 102 -11.02 -4.47 8.18
CA VAL A 102 -11.15 -3.02 7.98
C VAL A 102 -11.74 -2.40 9.24
N LEU A 103 -11.04 -1.43 9.81
CA LEU A 103 -11.43 -0.66 10.99
C LEU A 103 -11.59 0.83 10.64
N PRO A 104 -12.13 1.66 11.54
CA PRO A 104 -12.16 3.12 11.37
C PRO A 104 -10.78 3.72 11.09
N GLY A 105 -10.74 4.93 10.56
CA GLY A 105 -9.50 5.63 10.24
C GLY A 105 -8.60 5.84 11.47
N SER A 106 -7.29 5.70 11.26
CA SER A 106 -6.25 5.77 12.30
C SER A 106 -5.31 6.97 12.14
N ASN A 107 -5.78 8.06 11.53
CA ASN A 107 -4.95 9.27 11.39
C ASN A 107 -4.80 9.99 12.74
N PRO A 108 -3.56 10.09 13.29
CA PRO A 108 -3.32 10.72 14.60
C PRO A 108 -3.68 12.20 14.68
N ASN A 109 -3.81 12.88 13.54
CA ASN A 109 -4.26 14.28 13.51
C ASN A 109 -5.77 14.41 13.78
N THR A 110 -6.53 13.32 13.69
CA THR A 110 -7.99 13.29 13.95
C THR A 110 -8.34 12.50 15.20
N CYS A 111 -7.70 11.35 15.45
CA CYS A 111 -8.01 10.47 16.57
C CYS A 111 -6.94 10.44 17.67
N THR A 112 -5.94 11.32 17.62
CA THR A 112 -4.75 11.38 18.52
C THR A 112 -3.82 10.17 18.37
N VAL A 113 -2.57 10.30 18.85
CA VAL A 113 -1.59 9.19 18.85
C VAL A 113 -2.11 7.99 19.66
N LYS A 114 -2.73 8.24 20.82
CA LYS A 114 -3.29 7.18 21.66
C LYS A 114 -4.43 6.44 20.95
N GLY A 115 -5.39 7.15 20.39
CA GLY A 115 -6.49 6.55 19.64
C GLY A 115 -6.02 5.78 18.40
N THR A 116 -4.99 6.29 17.70
CA THR A 116 -4.33 5.56 16.60
C THR A 116 -3.78 4.22 17.09
N VAL A 117 -3.01 4.21 18.19
CA VAL A 117 -2.43 2.98 18.75
C VAL A 117 -3.51 1.99 19.18
N GLU A 118 -4.60 2.46 19.79
CA GLU A 118 -5.74 1.60 20.18
C GLU A 118 -6.38 0.93 18.96
N ILE A 119 -6.60 1.67 17.85
CA ILE A 119 -7.14 1.10 16.60
C ILE A 119 -6.17 0.08 16.00
N LEU A 120 -4.87 0.43 15.94
CA LEU A 120 -3.84 -0.46 15.38
C LEU A 120 -3.68 -1.74 16.21
N CYS A 121 -3.61 -1.65 17.54
CA CYS A 121 -3.54 -2.82 18.40
C CYS A 121 -4.77 -3.71 18.24
N ASN A 122 -5.97 -3.14 18.21
CA ASN A 122 -7.19 -3.94 18.02
C ASN A 122 -7.16 -4.74 16.71
N GLY A 123 -6.75 -4.11 15.59
CA GLY A 123 -6.63 -4.79 14.30
C GLY A 123 -5.54 -5.87 14.29
N ILE A 124 -4.35 -5.54 14.77
CA ILE A 124 -3.20 -6.46 14.80
C ILE A 124 -3.50 -7.65 15.74
N ASP A 125 -4.04 -7.41 16.94
CA ASP A 125 -4.38 -8.47 17.90
C ASP A 125 -5.43 -9.43 17.34
N THR A 126 -6.38 -8.91 16.53
CA THR A 126 -7.37 -9.73 15.82
C THR A 126 -6.71 -10.65 14.79
N LEU A 127 -5.66 -10.20 14.11
CA LEU A 127 -4.90 -11.02 13.16
C LEU A 127 -3.96 -12.01 13.87
N LEU A 128 -3.43 -11.66 15.05
CA LEU A 128 -2.58 -12.52 15.86
C LEU A 128 -3.33 -13.71 16.49
N GLN A 129 -4.68 -13.72 16.46
CA GLN A 129 -5.47 -14.89 16.89
C GLN A 129 -5.33 -16.07 15.93
N GLU A 130 -4.93 -15.82 14.68
CA GLU A 130 -4.58 -16.88 13.74
C GLU A 130 -3.26 -17.54 14.20
N ASP A 131 -3.18 -18.89 14.09
CA ASP A 131 -2.01 -19.65 14.58
C ASP A 131 -0.83 -19.59 13.58
N ASN A 132 -0.35 -18.37 13.28
CA ASN A 132 0.72 -18.09 12.34
C ASN A 132 2.00 -17.61 13.05
N GLN A 133 3.16 -17.86 12.43
CA GLN A 133 4.43 -17.26 12.86
C GLN A 133 4.58 -15.88 12.20
N ILE A 134 4.39 -14.81 12.96
CA ILE A 134 4.52 -13.45 12.42
C ILE A 134 5.98 -13.04 12.36
N LEU A 135 6.47 -12.76 11.14
CA LEU A 135 7.84 -12.35 10.86
C LEU A 135 8.05 -10.84 10.91
N GLY A 136 6.98 -10.05 10.76
CA GLY A 136 7.04 -8.60 10.83
C GLY A 136 5.65 -7.95 10.78
N ILE A 137 5.59 -6.72 11.27
CA ILE A 137 4.41 -5.85 11.24
C ILE A 137 4.84 -4.53 10.59
N PHE A 138 4.22 -4.17 9.48
CA PHE A 138 4.43 -2.88 8.83
C PHE A 138 3.15 -2.06 8.83
N VAL A 139 3.25 -0.79 9.20
CA VAL A 139 2.12 0.14 9.22
C VAL A 139 2.47 1.37 8.39
N GLY A 140 1.82 1.53 7.23
CA GLY A 140 1.80 2.77 6.47
C GLY A 140 0.61 3.62 6.91
N GLY A 141 0.83 4.77 7.57
CA GLY A 141 -0.26 5.54 8.18
C GLY A 141 -0.33 7.00 7.73
N ALA A 142 -1.54 7.45 7.36
CA ALA A 142 -1.82 8.84 7.10
C ALA A 142 -1.55 9.68 8.35
N GLY A 143 -0.89 10.83 8.18
CA GLY A 143 -0.53 11.72 9.30
C GLY A 143 0.71 11.32 10.10
N PHE A 144 1.37 10.20 9.75
CA PHE A 144 2.59 9.74 10.43
C PHE A 144 3.81 10.59 10.11
N TYR A 145 3.83 11.22 8.94
CA TYR A 145 4.91 12.15 8.56
C TYR A 145 4.94 13.43 9.42
N SER A 146 3.81 13.85 9.97
CA SER A 146 3.67 15.12 10.68
C SER A 146 4.02 14.99 12.15
N GLY A 147 4.80 15.94 12.68
CA GLY A 147 4.99 16.11 14.13
C GLY A 147 5.64 14.94 14.90
N GLY A 148 6.32 14.02 14.19
CA GLY A 148 6.94 12.86 14.84
C GLY A 148 5.95 11.76 15.24
N ASN A 149 4.70 11.84 14.79
CA ASN A 149 3.64 10.87 15.12
C ASN A 149 4.05 9.43 14.81
N GLY A 150 4.62 9.18 13.61
CA GLY A 150 5.04 7.84 13.19
C GLY A 150 6.04 7.21 14.15
N ALA A 151 7.07 7.95 14.56
CA ALA A 151 8.07 7.46 15.51
C ALA A 151 7.47 7.16 16.91
N ALA A 152 6.57 8.02 17.40
CA ALA A 152 5.90 7.81 18.68
C ALA A 152 5.00 6.56 18.64
N ILE A 153 4.22 6.37 17.56
CA ILE A 153 3.37 5.19 17.36
C ILE A 153 4.23 3.94 17.25
N GLU A 154 5.30 3.95 16.45
CA GLU A 154 6.21 2.82 16.30
C GLU A 154 6.80 2.39 17.64
N GLN A 155 7.27 3.33 18.48
CA GLN A 155 7.81 3.04 19.80
C GLN A 155 6.78 2.32 20.68
N LEU A 156 5.52 2.74 20.66
CA LEU A 156 4.44 2.13 21.43
C LEU A 156 4.12 0.73 20.93
N LEU A 157 4.02 0.54 19.61
CA LEU A 157 3.76 -0.77 19.00
C LEU A 157 4.93 -1.75 19.21
N ARG A 158 6.19 -1.31 19.10
CA ARG A 158 7.36 -2.15 19.39
C ARG A 158 7.39 -2.62 20.84
N LYS A 159 6.95 -1.77 21.78
CA LYS A 159 6.83 -2.15 23.18
C LYS A 159 5.73 -3.18 23.40
N HIS A 160 4.61 -3.04 22.68
CA HIS A 160 3.45 -3.95 22.80
C HIS A 160 3.74 -5.30 22.14
N TYR A 161 4.33 -5.32 20.95
CA TYR A 161 4.66 -6.52 20.19
C TYR A 161 6.14 -6.89 20.33
N SER A 162 6.62 -7.02 21.57
CA SER A 162 8.01 -7.38 21.84
C SER A 162 8.36 -8.74 21.21
N GLY A 163 9.45 -8.79 20.41
CA GLY A 163 9.89 -9.99 19.70
C GLY A 163 9.44 -10.09 18.24
N ILE A 164 8.54 -9.21 17.78
CA ILE A 164 8.17 -9.08 16.37
C ILE A 164 8.76 -7.75 15.85
N PRO A 165 9.48 -7.74 14.71
CA PRO A 165 9.89 -6.50 14.06
C PRO A 165 8.68 -5.63 13.70
N VAL A 166 8.66 -4.37 14.13
CA VAL A 166 7.61 -3.40 13.81
C VAL A 166 8.24 -2.17 13.15
N GLN A 167 7.63 -1.68 12.08
CA GLN A 167 7.99 -0.43 11.42
C GLN A 167 6.74 0.38 11.07
N CYS A 168 6.77 1.68 11.35
CA CYS A 168 5.70 2.62 11.03
C CYS A 168 6.24 3.74 10.14
N GLU A 169 5.60 3.95 8.99
CA GLU A 169 5.95 5.01 8.06
C GLU A 169 4.70 5.77 7.61
N SER A 170 4.87 6.84 6.84
CA SER A 170 3.74 7.49 6.16
C SER A 170 3.10 6.52 5.15
N ASP A 171 1.78 6.61 4.99
CA ASP A 171 0.99 5.89 3.99
C ASP A 171 1.54 6.00 2.56
N ILE A 172 2.17 7.12 2.22
CA ILE A 172 2.80 7.29 0.91
C ILE A 172 3.94 6.30 0.65
N MET A 173 4.55 5.74 1.70
CA MET A 173 5.58 4.72 1.56
C MET A 173 5.01 3.38 1.04
N ASN A 174 3.72 3.13 1.24
CA ASN A 174 3.01 2.02 0.60
C ASN A 174 3.02 2.20 -0.93
N VAL A 175 2.88 3.44 -1.40
CA VAL A 175 2.92 3.76 -2.84
C VAL A 175 4.34 3.62 -3.38
N PHE A 176 5.35 4.11 -2.68
CA PHE A 176 6.74 3.99 -3.12
C PHE A 176 7.26 2.55 -3.17
N ALA A 177 6.66 1.64 -2.42
CA ALA A 177 7.01 0.22 -2.47
C ALA A 177 6.81 -0.43 -3.86
N PHE A 178 6.05 0.19 -4.75
CA PHE A 178 5.83 -0.28 -6.13
C PHE A 178 6.93 0.17 -7.09
N ALA A 179 7.78 1.13 -6.72
CA ALA A 179 8.88 1.55 -7.56
C ALA A 179 10.00 0.51 -7.60
N ALA A 180 10.67 0.39 -8.74
CA ALA A 180 11.88 -0.45 -8.86
C ALA A 180 13.00 0.03 -7.93
N ASP A 181 13.09 1.35 -7.69
CA ASP A 181 13.93 1.95 -6.65
C ASP A 181 13.06 2.81 -5.72
N PRO A 182 12.52 2.24 -4.62
CA PRO A 182 11.70 2.98 -3.66
C PRO A 182 12.43 4.14 -2.97
N ASN A 183 13.76 4.16 -3.01
CA ASN A 183 14.58 5.20 -2.39
C ASN A 183 14.77 6.42 -3.28
N ASN A 184 14.47 6.31 -4.58
CA ASN A 184 14.63 7.38 -5.57
C ASN A 184 13.47 7.32 -6.59
N ALA A 185 12.27 7.69 -6.17
CA ALA A 185 11.07 7.69 -7.00
C ALA A 185 10.22 8.94 -6.74
N ILE A 186 9.26 9.19 -7.62
CA ILE A 186 8.28 10.28 -7.48
C ILE A 186 6.89 9.66 -7.45
N SER A 187 6.02 10.19 -6.60
CA SER A 187 4.59 9.85 -6.57
C SER A 187 3.75 11.10 -6.72
N VAL A 188 2.76 11.02 -7.57
CA VAL A 188 1.78 12.09 -7.82
C VAL A 188 0.41 11.56 -7.48
N ILE A 189 -0.23 12.17 -6.51
CA ILE A 189 -1.61 11.86 -6.15
C ILE A 189 -2.46 13.05 -6.56
N SER A 190 -3.45 12.81 -7.42
CA SER A 190 -4.44 13.80 -7.81
C SER A 190 -5.83 13.17 -7.89
N GLY A 191 -6.66 13.55 -6.94
CA GLY A 191 -8.05 13.16 -6.77
C GLY A 191 -8.84 14.38 -6.29
N THR A 192 -9.56 14.29 -5.17
CA THR A 192 -10.18 15.47 -4.54
C THR A 192 -9.15 16.54 -4.22
N GLY A 193 -8.01 16.19 -3.66
CA GLY A 193 -6.84 17.05 -3.51
C GLY A 193 -5.68 16.59 -4.39
N SER A 194 -4.55 17.32 -4.35
CA SER A 194 -3.33 16.96 -5.06
C SER A 194 -2.09 17.12 -4.19
N VAL A 195 -1.11 16.24 -4.39
CA VAL A 195 0.21 16.32 -3.76
C VAL A 195 1.22 15.55 -4.59
N VAL A 196 2.46 16.02 -4.59
CA VAL A 196 3.61 15.30 -5.16
C VAL A 196 4.57 14.98 -4.03
N TYR A 197 5.01 13.73 -3.98
CA TYR A 197 6.09 13.29 -3.11
C TYR A 197 7.26 12.79 -3.95
N ALA A 198 8.46 12.84 -3.39
CA ALA A 198 9.62 12.14 -3.91
C ALA A 198 10.34 11.44 -2.76
N THR A 199 11.09 10.41 -3.08
CA THR A 199 12.13 9.87 -2.21
C THR A 199 13.48 10.20 -2.80
N HIS A 200 14.44 10.56 -1.96
CA HIS A 200 15.83 10.74 -2.34
C HIS A 200 16.74 10.08 -1.31
N LYS A 201 17.46 9.05 -1.71
CA LYS A 201 18.27 8.22 -0.79
C LYS A 201 17.47 7.70 0.42
N GLY A 202 16.18 7.40 0.20
CA GLY A 202 15.26 6.93 1.23
C GLY A 202 14.59 8.04 2.07
N GLU A 203 15.01 9.29 1.95
CA GLU A 203 14.35 10.41 2.62
C GLU A 203 13.09 10.85 1.84
N LEU A 204 11.99 11.06 2.56
CA LEU A 204 10.73 11.53 1.99
C LEU A 204 10.73 13.05 1.80
N LEU A 205 10.48 13.49 0.59
CA LEU A 205 10.37 14.89 0.20
C LEU A 205 8.94 15.18 -0.27
N ARG A 206 8.40 16.34 0.13
CA ARG A 206 7.06 16.77 -0.27
C ARG A 206 7.15 18.02 -1.17
N CYS A 207 6.32 18.03 -2.21
CA CYS A 207 6.12 19.17 -3.11
C CYS A 207 4.60 19.42 -3.23
N GLY A 208 4.13 20.55 -2.74
CA GLY A 208 2.72 20.88 -2.70
C GLY A 208 1.92 20.10 -1.65
N GLY A 209 0.60 20.01 -1.86
CA GLY A 209 -0.32 19.33 -0.94
C GLY A 209 -0.67 20.16 0.30
N GLY A 210 -0.60 21.48 0.22
CA GLY A 210 -1.00 22.41 1.29
C GLY A 210 -2.48 22.40 1.62
N GLY A 211 -3.28 21.72 0.82
CA GLY A 211 -4.73 21.61 0.98
C GLY A 211 -5.50 22.75 0.29
N TRP A 212 -6.78 22.52 0.09
CA TRP A 212 -7.69 23.33 -0.73
C TRP A 212 -7.78 24.81 -0.33
N ARG A 213 -7.44 25.16 0.90
CA ARG A 213 -7.46 26.56 1.38
C ARG A 213 -6.21 27.34 1.02
N LEU A 214 -5.07 26.66 0.89
CA LEU A 214 -3.76 27.31 0.75
C LEU A 214 -3.15 27.10 -0.62
N GLU A 215 -3.45 26.00 -1.28
CA GLU A 215 -2.86 25.63 -2.55
C GLU A 215 -3.94 25.33 -3.57
N LEU A 216 -3.89 26.05 -4.67
CA LEU A 216 -4.81 25.93 -5.80
C LEU A 216 -4.11 25.23 -6.96
N LEU A 217 -4.93 24.56 -7.80
CA LEU A 217 -4.57 23.90 -9.06
C LEU A 217 -3.91 22.52 -8.90
N GLY A 218 -4.36 21.64 -9.76
CA GLY A 218 -3.85 20.29 -9.89
C GLY A 218 -4.73 19.21 -9.26
N SER A 219 -5.94 19.55 -8.82
CA SER A 219 -6.86 18.60 -8.17
C SER A 219 -8.28 18.66 -8.76
N GLY A 220 -9.06 17.61 -8.46
CA GLY A 220 -10.48 17.60 -8.79
C GLY A 220 -11.26 18.73 -8.10
N TYR A 221 -10.87 19.10 -6.87
CA TYR A 221 -11.47 20.25 -6.20
C TYR A 221 -11.25 21.54 -6.99
N ASP A 222 -10.04 21.77 -7.49
CA ASP A 222 -9.72 22.99 -8.24
C ASP A 222 -10.45 23.05 -9.58
N LEU A 223 -10.53 21.92 -10.28
CA LEU A 223 -11.32 21.80 -11.52
C LEU A 223 -12.79 22.10 -11.23
N GLY A 224 -13.38 21.47 -10.22
CA GLY A 224 -14.79 21.66 -9.86
C GLY A 224 -15.10 23.07 -9.39
N ARG A 225 -14.23 23.66 -8.57
CA ARG A 225 -14.33 25.06 -8.16
C ARG A 225 -14.26 26.01 -9.35
N SER A 226 -13.35 25.76 -10.29
CA SER A 226 -13.21 26.56 -11.50
C SER A 226 -14.45 26.48 -12.39
N ALA A 227 -15.10 25.29 -12.48
CA ALA A 227 -16.37 25.15 -13.20
C ALA A 227 -17.48 26.00 -12.61
N ILE A 228 -17.62 25.99 -11.28
CA ILE A 228 -18.64 26.80 -10.58
C ILE A 228 -18.37 28.29 -10.79
N LEU A 229 -17.12 28.74 -10.63
CA LEU A 229 -16.76 30.14 -10.85
C LEU A 229 -16.99 30.58 -12.31
N ALA A 230 -16.60 29.76 -13.27
CA ALA A 230 -16.84 30.03 -14.69
C ALA A 230 -18.34 30.18 -15.01
N THR A 231 -19.17 29.38 -14.34
CA THR A 231 -20.63 29.46 -14.46
C THR A 231 -21.14 30.81 -13.91
N MET A 232 -20.67 31.24 -12.74
CA MET A 232 -21.02 32.52 -12.16
C MET A 232 -20.64 33.69 -13.09
N GLU A 233 -19.40 33.69 -13.58
CA GLU A 233 -18.88 34.74 -14.49
C GLU A 233 -19.66 34.79 -15.83
N ASP A 234 -20.04 33.63 -16.38
CA ASP A 234 -20.87 33.55 -17.59
C ASP A 234 -22.24 34.17 -17.34
N ARG A 235 -22.91 33.84 -16.22
CA ARG A 235 -24.25 34.33 -15.87
C ARG A 235 -24.26 35.81 -15.52
N ASP A 236 -23.20 36.32 -14.92
CA ASP A 236 -23.04 37.78 -14.64
C ASP A 236 -22.63 38.59 -15.87
N GLY A 237 -22.18 37.92 -16.95
CA GLY A 237 -21.61 38.57 -18.11
C GLY A 237 -20.23 39.19 -17.87
N THR A 238 -19.53 38.80 -16.80
CA THR A 238 -18.19 39.26 -16.46
C THR A 238 -17.09 38.37 -17.07
N GLY A 239 -17.46 37.17 -17.54
CA GLY A 239 -16.61 36.21 -18.21
C GLY A 239 -17.12 35.76 -19.58
N PRO A 240 -16.34 34.90 -20.27
CA PRO A 240 -16.75 34.38 -21.56
C PRO A 240 -17.93 33.41 -21.42
N LYS A 241 -18.72 33.27 -22.49
CA LYS A 241 -19.70 32.20 -22.60
C LYS A 241 -19.02 30.83 -22.62
N THR A 242 -19.56 29.87 -21.88
CA THR A 242 -18.99 28.55 -21.73
C THR A 242 -20.06 27.46 -21.59
N MET A 243 -19.79 26.27 -22.12
CA MET A 243 -20.63 25.09 -21.90
C MET A 243 -20.72 24.69 -20.43
N LEU A 244 -19.73 25.11 -19.59
CA LEU A 244 -19.72 24.81 -18.16
C LEU A 244 -20.95 25.37 -17.46
N ALA A 245 -21.46 26.53 -17.87
CA ALA A 245 -22.61 27.15 -17.24
C ALA A 245 -23.87 26.25 -17.27
N GLU A 246 -24.15 25.66 -18.42
CA GLU A 246 -25.27 24.72 -18.58
C GLU A 246 -25.06 23.40 -17.84
N LEU A 247 -23.85 22.83 -17.96
CA LEU A 247 -23.51 21.56 -17.33
C LEU A 247 -23.54 21.65 -15.79
N VAL A 248 -23.03 22.74 -15.23
CA VAL A 248 -23.03 22.98 -13.77
C VAL A 248 -24.44 23.19 -13.26
N GLU A 249 -25.24 24.03 -13.90
CA GLU A 249 -26.63 24.29 -13.47
C GLU A 249 -27.51 23.05 -13.63
N GLN A 250 -27.31 22.26 -14.67
CA GLN A 250 -27.99 20.97 -14.80
C GLN A 250 -27.66 20.04 -13.63
N LYS A 251 -26.38 19.96 -13.22
CA LYS A 251 -25.96 19.15 -12.06
C LYS A 251 -26.49 19.70 -10.74
N LEU A 252 -26.56 21.01 -10.58
CA LEU A 252 -27.13 21.66 -9.39
C LEU A 252 -28.63 21.46 -9.29
N GLY A 253 -29.32 21.27 -10.42
CA GLY A 253 -30.78 21.22 -10.54
C GLY A 253 -31.44 22.62 -10.52
N GLY A 254 -30.66 23.67 -10.82
CA GLY A 254 -31.13 25.06 -10.81
C GLY A 254 -30.00 26.07 -11.03
N SER A 255 -30.31 27.35 -10.87
CA SER A 255 -29.33 28.42 -11.01
C SER A 255 -28.15 28.24 -10.03
N VAL A 256 -26.96 28.60 -10.48
CA VAL A 256 -25.78 28.62 -9.61
C VAL A 256 -26.00 29.54 -8.40
N TRP A 257 -26.70 30.65 -8.56
CA TRP A 257 -26.95 31.62 -7.51
C TRP A 257 -27.92 31.09 -6.42
N ASP A 258 -28.93 30.34 -6.79
CA ASP A 258 -29.86 29.72 -5.83
C ASP A 258 -29.17 28.56 -5.06
N SER A 259 -28.08 28.06 -5.60
CA SER A 259 -27.34 26.93 -5.04
C SER A 259 -26.18 27.35 -4.11
N ILE A 260 -25.89 28.63 -3.94
CA ILE A 260 -24.73 29.13 -3.16
C ILE A 260 -24.71 28.59 -1.74
N GLN A 261 -25.83 28.64 -1.00
CA GLN A 261 -25.86 28.14 0.38
C GLN A 261 -25.60 26.66 0.46
N LYS A 262 -26.11 25.86 -0.49
CA LYS A 262 -25.84 24.44 -0.60
C LYS A 262 -24.35 24.19 -0.86
N ILE A 263 -23.76 24.91 -1.82
CA ILE A 263 -22.33 24.77 -2.17
C ILE A 263 -21.44 25.06 -0.95
N TYR A 264 -21.73 26.10 -0.16
CA TYR A 264 -20.99 26.45 1.05
C TYR A 264 -21.18 25.46 2.21
N GLY A 265 -22.31 24.76 2.26
CA GLY A 265 -22.58 23.74 3.28
C GLY A 265 -21.93 22.38 2.98
N GLU A 266 -21.42 22.17 1.76
CA GLU A 266 -20.90 20.91 1.30
C GLU A 266 -19.38 20.79 1.52
N ASN A 267 -18.88 19.55 1.53
CA ASN A 267 -17.46 19.25 1.69
C ASN A 267 -16.67 19.38 0.36
N THR A 268 -15.36 19.28 0.46
CA THR A 268 -14.45 19.36 -0.69
C THR A 268 -14.72 18.31 -1.77
N SER A 269 -15.20 17.12 -1.39
CA SER A 269 -15.52 16.06 -2.35
C SER A 269 -16.74 16.41 -3.21
N TYR A 270 -17.71 17.14 -2.65
CA TYR A 270 -18.85 17.64 -3.42
C TYR A 270 -18.39 18.61 -4.51
N ILE A 271 -17.53 19.58 -4.18
CA ILE A 271 -16.97 20.51 -5.16
C ILE A 271 -16.15 19.75 -6.21
N ALA A 272 -15.30 18.80 -5.78
CA ALA A 272 -14.52 17.96 -6.69
C ALA A 272 -15.39 17.14 -7.66
N SER A 273 -16.63 16.82 -7.27
CA SER A 273 -17.57 16.09 -8.12
C SER A 273 -17.97 16.84 -9.41
N PHE A 274 -17.68 18.14 -9.51
CA PHE A 274 -17.89 18.94 -10.72
C PHE A 274 -16.72 18.82 -11.71
N ALA A 275 -15.56 18.27 -11.32
CA ALA A 275 -14.40 18.10 -12.20
C ALA A 275 -14.70 17.34 -13.51
N PRO A 276 -15.52 16.27 -13.52
CA PRO A 276 -15.89 15.59 -14.77
C PRO A 276 -16.56 16.49 -15.79
N LEU A 277 -17.30 17.52 -15.36
CA LEU A 277 -17.94 18.49 -16.27
C LEU A 277 -16.89 19.33 -17.00
N VAL A 278 -15.79 19.70 -16.33
CA VAL A 278 -14.68 20.41 -16.95
C VAL A 278 -14.01 19.55 -18.02
N ILE A 279 -13.80 18.27 -17.71
CA ILE A 279 -13.23 17.32 -18.67
C ILE A 279 -14.17 17.13 -19.87
N GLN A 280 -15.46 17.01 -19.64
CA GLN A 280 -16.48 16.93 -20.71
C GLN A 280 -16.47 18.17 -21.62
N ALA A 281 -16.49 19.37 -21.05
CA ALA A 281 -16.48 20.62 -21.80
C ALA A 281 -15.16 20.78 -22.58
N TRP A 282 -14.03 20.44 -21.96
CA TRP A 282 -12.72 20.43 -22.61
C TRP A 282 -12.68 19.53 -23.85
N GLN A 283 -13.17 18.29 -23.71
CA GLN A 283 -13.23 17.33 -24.81
C GLN A 283 -14.20 17.77 -25.92
N ALA A 284 -15.22 18.58 -25.59
CA ALA A 284 -16.12 19.21 -26.54
C ALA A 284 -15.55 20.49 -27.21
N GLY A 285 -14.32 20.89 -26.83
CA GLY A 285 -13.63 22.05 -27.42
C GLY A 285 -13.97 23.39 -26.78
N ASP A 286 -14.57 23.41 -25.58
CA ASP A 286 -14.81 24.65 -24.84
C ASP A 286 -13.47 25.34 -24.49
N ALA A 287 -13.31 26.60 -24.89
CA ALA A 287 -12.05 27.34 -24.75
C ALA A 287 -11.70 27.60 -23.28
N LEU A 288 -12.71 27.90 -22.43
CA LEU A 288 -12.48 28.17 -21.01
C LEU A 288 -12.15 26.88 -20.25
N ALA A 289 -12.85 25.80 -20.53
CA ALA A 289 -12.52 24.48 -19.97
C ALA A 289 -11.12 24.02 -20.38
N THR A 290 -10.70 24.27 -21.64
CA THR A 290 -9.33 24.01 -22.12
C THR A 290 -8.29 24.79 -21.31
N LYS A 291 -8.53 26.07 -21.04
CA LYS A 291 -7.67 26.90 -20.20
C LYS A 291 -7.58 26.33 -18.78
N ILE A 292 -8.71 26.02 -18.14
CA ILE A 292 -8.79 25.47 -16.78
C ILE A 292 -7.98 24.16 -16.68
N VAL A 293 -8.21 23.23 -17.60
CA VAL A 293 -7.48 21.94 -17.62
C VAL A 293 -5.98 22.14 -17.80
N THR A 294 -5.61 23.02 -18.73
CA THR A 294 -4.18 23.29 -19.02
C THR A 294 -3.47 23.92 -17.81
N GLU A 295 -4.07 24.87 -17.13
CA GLU A 295 -3.50 25.49 -15.93
C GLU A 295 -3.31 24.48 -14.80
N ASN A 296 -4.31 23.62 -14.55
CA ASN A 296 -4.24 22.55 -13.55
C ASN A 296 -3.15 21.53 -13.89
N CYS A 297 -3.06 21.12 -15.14
CA CYS A 297 -2.03 20.20 -15.62
C CYS A 297 -0.62 20.80 -15.48
N ASN A 298 -0.44 22.06 -15.90
CA ASN A 298 0.84 22.76 -15.80
C ASN A 298 1.34 22.87 -14.36
N ARG A 299 0.43 23.07 -13.40
CA ARG A 299 0.79 23.12 -11.98
C ARG A 299 1.30 21.77 -11.48
N LEU A 300 0.61 20.66 -11.79
CA LEU A 300 1.10 19.33 -11.45
C LEU A 300 2.45 19.03 -12.10
N ALA A 301 2.60 19.35 -13.39
CA ALA A 301 3.87 19.17 -14.11
C ALA A 301 5.02 19.98 -13.47
N GLN A 302 4.72 21.19 -12.98
CA GLN A 302 5.69 21.99 -12.24
C GLN A 302 6.13 21.32 -10.93
N LEU A 303 5.17 20.79 -10.14
CA LEU A 303 5.46 20.10 -8.89
C LEU A 303 6.30 18.83 -9.14
N ILE A 304 6.00 18.09 -10.22
CA ILE A 304 6.78 16.91 -10.60
C ILE A 304 8.20 17.28 -11.00
N ARG A 305 8.39 18.37 -11.77
CA ARG A 305 9.72 18.87 -12.12
C ARG A 305 10.53 19.25 -10.88
N THR A 306 9.91 19.98 -9.95
CA THR A 306 10.55 20.35 -8.67
C THR A 306 10.92 19.11 -7.85
N ALA A 307 10.05 18.09 -7.83
CA ALA A 307 10.33 16.82 -7.16
C ALA A 307 11.51 16.08 -7.83
N ALA A 308 11.58 16.08 -9.16
CA ALA A 308 12.68 15.49 -9.92
C ALA A 308 14.01 16.22 -9.71
N GLU A 309 14.00 17.55 -9.55
CA GLU A 309 15.19 18.33 -9.19
C GLU A 309 15.71 17.97 -7.79
N LYS A 310 14.80 17.74 -6.84
CA LYS A 310 15.12 17.31 -5.47
C LYS A 310 15.55 15.85 -5.38
N SER A 311 15.12 15.01 -6.33
CA SER A 311 15.49 13.60 -6.45
C SER A 311 16.06 13.31 -7.85
N PRO A 312 17.31 13.71 -8.14
CA PRO A 312 17.89 13.64 -9.49
C PRO A 312 18.09 12.21 -9.99
N ASP A 313 18.11 11.23 -9.10
CA ASP A 313 18.24 9.81 -9.43
C ASP A 313 16.88 9.14 -9.72
N ALA A 314 15.77 9.83 -9.44
CA ALA A 314 14.43 9.30 -9.73
C ALA A 314 14.24 9.07 -11.24
N ARG A 315 13.64 7.92 -11.56
CA ARG A 315 13.30 7.54 -12.95
C ARG A 315 11.83 7.22 -13.09
N GLU A 316 11.15 6.87 -12.02
CA GLU A 316 9.76 6.45 -12.02
C GLU A 316 8.87 7.50 -11.39
N VAL A 317 7.68 7.68 -11.98
CA VAL A 317 6.63 8.57 -11.50
C VAL A 317 5.36 7.75 -11.32
N ILE A 318 4.99 7.46 -10.09
CA ILE A 318 3.79 6.69 -9.75
C ILE A 318 2.59 7.64 -9.75
N LEU A 319 1.61 7.34 -10.59
CA LEU A 319 0.40 8.14 -10.76
C LEU A 319 -0.75 7.53 -9.97
N GLY A 320 -1.24 8.24 -8.98
CA GLY A 320 -2.37 7.85 -8.13
C GLY A 320 -3.45 8.93 -8.06
N GLY A 321 -4.60 8.56 -7.46
CA GLY A 321 -5.77 9.43 -7.36
C GLY A 321 -6.67 9.39 -8.60
N SER A 322 -7.98 9.60 -8.38
CA SER A 322 -9.01 9.37 -9.39
C SER A 322 -8.83 10.19 -10.66
N LEU A 323 -8.33 11.42 -10.58
CA LEU A 323 -8.11 12.26 -11.76
C LEU A 323 -7.02 11.68 -12.68
N LEU A 324 -5.98 11.05 -12.14
CA LEU A 324 -4.91 10.44 -12.92
C LEU A 324 -5.20 9.00 -13.32
N THR A 325 -5.90 8.25 -12.48
CA THR A 325 -6.19 6.83 -12.76
C THR A 325 -7.38 6.64 -13.71
N GLN A 326 -8.40 7.52 -13.61
CA GLN A 326 -9.65 7.35 -14.35
C GLN A 326 -9.79 8.30 -15.58
N CYS A 327 -9.03 9.40 -15.63
CA CYS A 327 -9.11 10.35 -16.73
C CYS A 327 -7.88 10.27 -17.64
N ALA A 328 -7.94 9.37 -18.66
CA ALA A 328 -6.84 9.17 -19.60
C ALA A 328 -6.42 10.47 -20.33
N PRO A 329 -7.33 11.33 -20.86
CA PRO A 329 -6.93 12.55 -21.54
C PRO A 329 -6.12 13.52 -20.65
N PHE A 330 -6.52 13.70 -19.39
CA PHE A 330 -5.79 14.55 -18.44
C PHE A 330 -4.42 13.96 -18.12
N ARG A 331 -4.34 12.66 -17.92
CA ARG A 331 -3.09 11.94 -17.66
C ARG A 331 -2.13 12.06 -18.85
N GLU A 332 -2.60 11.89 -20.07
CA GLU A 332 -1.79 12.02 -21.30
C GLU A 332 -1.25 13.44 -21.46
N LEU A 333 -2.09 14.46 -21.22
CA LEU A 333 -1.66 15.86 -21.23
C LEU A 333 -0.55 16.12 -20.19
N LEU A 334 -0.68 15.53 -18.97
CA LEU A 334 0.33 15.67 -17.92
C LEU A 334 1.63 14.94 -18.28
N THR A 335 1.53 13.67 -18.68
CA THR A 335 2.72 12.85 -18.97
C THR A 335 3.49 13.36 -20.19
N GLY A 336 2.79 13.95 -21.17
CA GLY A 336 3.41 14.61 -22.32
C GLY A 336 4.29 15.83 -21.98
N GLN A 337 4.11 16.41 -20.78
CA GLN A 337 4.93 17.53 -20.28
C GLN A 337 6.14 17.10 -19.45
N LEU A 338 6.27 15.81 -19.15
CA LEU A 338 7.34 15.30 -18.31
C LEU A 338 8.63 15.07 -19.11
N SER A 339 9.76 15.12 -18.41
CA SER A 339 11.05 14.77 -19.00
C SER A 339 11.05 13.32 -19.48
N LYS A 340 11.64 13.05 -20.65
CA LYS A 340 11.81 11.70 -21.20
C LYS A 340 12.61 10.73 -20.29
N LYS A 341 13.31 11.27 -19.28
CA LYS A 341 14.01 10.46 -18.28
C LYS A 341 13.05 9.83 -17.25
N LEU A 342 11.88 10.43 -17.09
CA LEU A 342 10.85 9.96 -16.15
C LEU A 342 9.92 8.99 -16.85
N ARG A 343 9.60 7.90 -16.16
CA ARG A 343 8.71 6.83 -16.64
C ARG A 343 7.44 6.85 -15.78
N PRO A 344 6.38 7.53 -16.23
CA PRO A 344 5.11 7.53 -15.51
C PRO A 344 4.40 6.18 -15.67
N TYR A 345 3.80 5.68 -14.59
CA TYR A 345 2.91 4.53 -14.61
C TYR A 345 1.77 4.68 -13.60
N ILE A 346 0.66 4.01 -13.86
CA ILE A 346 -0.51 4.03 -12.99
C ILE A 346 -0.35 2.94 -11.94
N LEU A 347 -0.70 3.28 -10.69
CA LEU A 347 -0.82 2.29 -9.63
C LEU A 347 -2.12 1.49 -9.82
N GLU A 348 -1.99 0.24 -10.23
CA GLU A 348 -3.13 -0.67 -10.45
C GLU A 348 -3.47 -1.51 -9.21
N GLN A 349 -2.46 -1.82 -8.40
CA GLN A 349 -2.64 -2.60 -7.19
C GLN A 349 -3.11 -1.74 -6.02
N PRO A 350 -3.85 -2.32 -5.05
CA PRO A 350 -4.26 -1.60 -3.85
C PRO A 350 -3.05 -1.22 -2.99
N GLN A 351 -3.11 -0.08 -2.30
CA GLN A 351 -1.99 0.44 -1.50
C GLN A 351 -1.56 -0.52 -0.38
N ILE A 352 -2.50 -1.31 0.15
CA ILE A 352 -2.20 -2.34 1.14
C ILE A 352 -1.17 -3.37 0.63
N TRP A 353 -1.12 -3.65 -0.69
CA TRP A 353 -0.09 -4.51 -1.26
C TRP A 353 1.31 -3.90 -1.11
N GLY A 354 1.43 -2.59 -1.26
CA GLY A 354 2.68 -1.88 -0.99
C GLY A 354 3.13 -2.03 0.47
N ALA A 355 2.19 -1.99 1.43
CA ALA A 355 2.48 -2.29 2.82
C ALA A 355 2.98 -3.74 3.01
N CYS A 356 2.44 -4.72 2.25
CA CYS A 356 2.94 -6.09 2.23
C CYS A 356 4.40 -6.18 1.74
N LEU A 357 4.73 -5.46 0.67
CA LEU A 357 6.11 -5.39 0.15
C LEU A 357 7.08 -4.78 1.17
N ARG A 358 6.67 -3.71 1.84
CA ARG A 358 7.47 -3.07 2.92
C ARG A 358 7.64 -4.02 4.11
N CYS A 359 6.60 -4.76 4.47
CA CYS A 359 6.67 -5.74 5.54
C CYS A 359 7.62 -6.90 5.20
N ALA A 360 7.61 -7.39 3.96
CA ALA A 360 8.54 -8.42 3.49
C ALA A 360 10.00 -7.92 3.55
N ALA A 361 10.24 -6.67 3.14
CA ALA A 361 11.56 -6.04 3.27
C ALA A 361 12.01 -5.91 4.73
N LEU A 362 11.11 -5.49 5.65
CA LEU A 362 11.37 -5.42 7.09
C LEU A 362 11.75 -6.79 7.67
N ALA A 363 11.03 -7.84 7.27
CA ALA A 363 11.27 -9.22 7.70
C ALA A 363 12.49 -9.86 7.01
N ASN A 364 13.12 -9.17 6.04
CA ASN A 364 14.22 -9.69 5.22
C ASN A 364 13.86 -11.01 4.50
N VAL A 365 12.65 -11.06 3.95
CA VAL A 365 12.14 -12.17 3.13
C VAL A 365 11.84 -11.72 1.70
N PRO A 366 11.80 -12.64 0.72
CA PRO A 366 11.38 -12.29 -0.63
C PRO A 366 9.99 -11.67 -0.68
N ALA A 367 9.74 -10.80 -1.67
CA ALA A 367 8.42 -10.25 -1.92
C ALA A 367 7.41 -11.38 -2.17
N PRO A 368 6.24 -11.39 -1.52
CA PRO A 368 5.21 -12.39 -1.74
C PRO A 368 4.66 -12.33 -3.18
N ASN A 369 3.94 -13.37 -3.61
CA ASN A 369 3.38 -13.41 -4.95
C ASN A 369 2.12 -12.54 -5.06
N VAL A 370 2.18 -11.50 -5.90
CA VAL A 370 1.08 -10.55 -6.10
C VAL A 370 -0.15 -11.19 -6.74
N GLU A 371 0.02 -12.18 -7.63
CA GLU A 371 -1.12 -12.82 -8.30
C GLU A 371 -1.95 -13.65 -7.31
N ASN A 372 -1.28 -14.34 -6.38
CA ASN A 372 -1.95 -15.08 -5.31
C ASN A 372 -2.77 -14.15 -4.43
N PHE A 373 -2.16 -13.04 -4.01
CA PHE A 373 -2.84 -12.02 -3.21
C PHE A 373 -4.06 -11.44 -3.95
N MET A 374 -3.87 -10.96 -5.18
CA MET A 374 -4.93 -10.28 -5.94
C MET A 374 -6.13 -11.18 -6.23
N LYS A 375 -5.91 -12.47 -6.52
CA LYS A 375 -7.01 -13.43 -6.74
C LYS A 375 -7.96 -13.53 -5.55
N GLN A 376 -7.43 -13.46 -4.34
CA GLN A 376 -8.22 -13.57 -3.10
C GLN A 376 -8.75 -12.21 -2.66
N TYR A 377 -7.92 -11.16 -2.78
CA TYR A 377 -8.26 -9.80 -2.38
C TYR A 377 -9.50 -9.26 -3.12
N ILE A 378 -9.58 -9.47 -4.44
CA ILE A 378 -10.72 -9.02 -5.26
C ILE A 378 -12.04 -9.70 -4.84
N GLN A 379 -11.99 -10.90 -4.27
CA GLN A 379 -13.18 -11.61 -3.80
C GLN A 379 -13.71 -11.10 -2.46
N GLU A 380 -12.88 -10.37 -1.70
CA GLU A 380 -13.23 -9.84 -0.38
C GLU A 380 -13.59 -8.34 -0.39
N VAL A 381 -13.37 -7.63 -1.51
CA VAL A 381 -13.71 -6.21 -1.70
C VAL A 381 -15.01 -6.05 -2.46
#